data_4f7a01f0d9077f0063e33a17b22bca09
#
_entry.id   4f7a01f0d9077f0063e33a17b22bca09
#
_cell.length_a   1.000
_cell.length_b   1.000
_cell.length_c   1.000
_cell.angle_alpha   90.00
_cell.angle_beta   90.00
_cell.angle_gamma   90.00
#
_symmetry.space_group_name_H-M   'P 1'
#
loop_
_entity.id
_entity.type
_entity.pdbx_description
1 polymer ?
#
loop_
_entity_poly.entity_id
_entity_poly.type
_entity_poly.pdbx_seq_one_letter_code
_entity_poly.pdbx_strand_id
1 'polypeptide(L)'
;DDQVEQMKFLLAAQRANVPVVGYHLDIWWGLAREREVHTEPFFNVDLLITADGGHDAQWASIGANHVWFPPAVSAPEAVEGFPLDRYHSPLAFVGSHDGGYHAEHQHRHELIGWLRTNFRNTCRFFPEPGEPAVRGQDLQDLYASVGVIIGDSCFAGSGLANYWSDRIPETLGRGGYLIHPHVPGIEAHFEDGTHLQLWHAGDWGALGDLIEESLASSAKRREIRSAGREHVLANHTYEIRMKQLMELLAERGLIR
;
A
#
# COMPACT_ATOMS: atom_id res chain seq x y z
N ASP A 1 9.69 -22.98 -17.94
CA ASP A 1 10.45 -22.30 -16.90
C ASP A 1 10.31 -20.79 -17.12
N ASP A 2 9.66 -20.11 -16.19
CA ASP A 2 9.24 -18.72 -16.33
C ASP A 2 10.43 -17.76 -16.54
N GLN A 3 11.55 -18.00 -15.88
CA GLN A 3 12.79 -17.23 -16.05
C GLN A 3 13.37 -17.33 -17.48
N VAL A 4 13.27 -18.49 -18.10
CA VAL A 4 13.73 -18.68 -19.48
C VAL A 4 12.89 -17.86 -20.46
N GLU A 5 11.60 -17.81 -20.28
CA GLU A 5 10.72 -17.00 -21.13
C GLU A 5 10.93 -15.49 -20.89
N GLN A 6 11.11 -15.06 -19.66
CA GLN A 6 11.48 -13.68 -19.36
C GLN A 6 12.81 -13.29 -20.01
N MET A 7 13.84 -14.15 -19.92
CA MET A 7 15.12 -13.89 -20.57
C MET A 7 14.99 -13.81 -22.10
N LYS A 8 14.20 -14.69 -22.73
CA LYS A 8 13.94 -14.64 -24.17
C LYS A 8 13.28 -13.32 -24.56
N PHE A 9 12.28 -12.87 -23.77
CA PHE A 9 11.61 -11.59 -23.98
C PHE A 9 12.59 -10.42 -23.91
N LEU A 10 13.40 -10.34 -22.85
CA LEU A 10 14.38 -9.27 -22.68
C LEU A 10 15.39 -9.23 -23.83
N LEU A 11 15.92 -10.38 -24.24
CA LEU A 11 16.83 -10.47 -25.38
C LEU A 11 16.18 -10.07 -26.70
N ALA A 12 14.89 -10.37 -26.89
CA ALA A 12 14.16 -9.98 -28.10
C ALA A 12 13.93 -8.46 -28.13
N ALA A 13 13.53 -7.86 -27.00
CA ALA A 13 13.36 -6.43 -26.86
C ALA A 13 14.68 -5.67 -27.10
N GLN A 14 15.78 -6.14 -26.52
CA GLN A 14 17.12 -5.57 -26.72
C GLN A 14 17.55 -5.60 -28.20
N ARG A 15 17.36 -6.75 -28.90
CA ARG A 15 17.65 -6.87 -30.33
C ARG A 15 16.80 -5.96 -31.21
N ALA A 16 15.57 -5.69 -30.78
CA ALA A 16 14.64 -4.78 -31.45
C ALA A 16 14.85 -3.31 -31.05
N ASN A 17 15.77 -3.03 -30.14
CA ASN A 17 16.02 -1.71 -29.56
C ASN A 17 14.74 -1.10 -28.93
N VAL A 18 13.95 -1.95 -28.25
CA VAL A 18 12.74 -1.57 -27.53
C VAL A 18 13.08 -1.56 -26.04
N PRO A 19 12.96 -0.41 -25.35
CA PRO A 19 13.23 -0.33 -23.93
C PRO A 19 12.19 -1.11 -23.11
N VAL A 20 12.66 -1.75 -22.05
CA VAL A 20 11.83 -2.56 -21.15
C VAL A 20 11.76 -1.88 -19.80
N VAL A 21 10.55 -1.71 -19.29
CA VAL A 21 10.27 -1.18 -17.93
C VAL A 21 9.74 -2.31 -17.06
N GLY A 22 10.43 -2.58 -15.96
CA GLY A 22 9.94 -3.44 -14.89
C GLY A 22 9.13 -2.60 -13.89
N TYR A 23 7.91 -3.03 -13.56
CA TYR A 23 7.08 -2.35 -12.55
C TYR A 23 6.61 -3.36 -11.52
N HIS A 24 7.05 -3.20 -10.26
CA HIS A 24 6.72 -4.13 -9.19
C HIS A 24 6.37 -3.39 -7.89
N LEU A 25 5.26 -3.75 -7.29
CA LEU A 25 4.70 -3.08 -6.10
C LEU A 25 5.10 -3.75 -4.78
N ASP A 26 6.21 -4.49 -4.76
CA ASP A 26 6.66 -5.19 -3.57
C ASP A 26 8.16 -4.93 -3.29
N ILE A 27 8.65 -5.46 -2.18
CA ILE A 27 10.03 -5.31 -1.70
C ILE A 27 10.77 -6.65 -1.76
N TRP A 28 12.08 -6.60 -2.01
CA TRP A 28 12.99 -7.76 -1.99
C TRP A 28 14.10 -7.62 -0.97
N TRP A 29 14.65 -6.43 -0.84
CA TRP A 29 15.75 -6.16 0.07
C TRP A 29 15.34 -6.41 1.53
N GLY A 30 16.23 -7.09 2.28
CA GLY A 30 15.96 -7.43 3.67
C GLY A 30 15.02 -8.63 3.87
N LEU A 31 14.60 -9.31 2.79
CA LEU A 31 13.74 -10.50 2.84
C LEU A 31 14.49 -11.76 2.43
N ALA A 32 13.96 -12.93 2.78
CA ALA A 32 14.52 -14.23 2.37
C ALA A 32 14.68 -14.38 0.85
N ARG A 33 13.87 -13.64 0.08
CA ARG A 33 13.91 -13.60 -1.40
C ARG A 33 14.89 -12.58 -1.98
N GLU A 34 15.66 -11.85 -1.16
CA GLU A 34 16.62 -10.84 -1.63
C GLU A 34 17.59 -11.38 -2.70
N ARG A 35 17.99 -12.68 -2.60
CA ARG A 35 18.81 -13.32 -3.59
C ARG A 35 18.25 -13.27 -5.02
N GLU A 36 16.94 -13.19 -5.20
CA GLU A 36 16.26 -13.13 -6.48
C GLU A 36 16.63 -11.86 -7.25
N VAL A 37 16.94 -10.77 -6.54
CA VAL A 37 17.40 -9.51 -7.14
C VAL A 37 18.65 -9.72 -8.03
N HIS A 38 19.49 -10.69 -7.70
CA HIS A 38 20.70 -11.01 -8.44
C HIS A 38 20.52 -12.10 -9.50
N THR A 39 19.42 -12.82 -9.48
CA THR A 39 19.22 -14.02 -10.31
C THR A 39 18.04 -13.92 -11.28
N GLU A 40 17.04 -13.10 -10.94
CA GLU A 40 15.83 -12.96 -11.76
C GLU A 40 16.06 -11.97 -12.90
N PRO A 41 15.75 -12.35 -14.15
CA PRO A 41 15.89 -11.47 -15.32
C PRO A 41 15.06 -10.19 -15.20
N PHE A 42 13.96 -10.23 -14.43
CA PHE A 42 13.08 -9.10 -14.19
C PHE A 42 13.81 -7.84 -13.69
N PHE A 43 14.90 -8.00 -12.93
CA PHE A 43 15.65 -6.86 -12.38
C PHE A 43 16.68 -6.28 -13.36
N ASN A 44 16.91 -6.94 -14.50
CA ASN A 44 17.85 -6.49 -15.54
C ASN A 44 17.11 -5.83 -16.71
N VAL A 45 16.45 -4.72 -16.44
CA VAL A 45 15.63 -3.94 -17.39
C VAL A 45 16.18 -2.52 -17.56
N ASP A 46 15.73 -1.80 -18.57
CA ASP A 46 16.18 -0.42 -18.85
C ASP A 46 15.74 0.57 -17.78
N LEU A 47 14.58 0.33 -17.15
CA LEU A 47 14.08 1.07 -16.00
C LEU A 47 13.33 0.13 -15.07
N LEU A 48 13.73 0.09 -13.80
CA LEU A 48 13.07 -0.66 -12.76
C LEU A 48 12.28 0.29 -11.84
N ILE A 49 10.99 0.07 -11.69
CA ILE A 49 10.12 0.81 -10.80
C ILE A 49 9.64 -0.12 -9.69
N THR A 50 9.81 0.29 -8.45
CA THR A 50 9.27 -0.44 -7.30
C THR A 50 8.59 0.48 -6.31
N ALA A 51 7.76 -0.09 -5.42
CA ALA A 51 7.22 0.58 -4.25
C ALA A 51 8.22 0.68 -3.08
N ASP A 52 9.43 0.15 -3.26
CA ASP A 52 10.54 0.17 -2.31
C ASP A 52 11.41 1.41 -2.54
N GLY A 53 11.17 2.47 -1.80
CA GLY A 53 11.96 3.70 -1.85
C GLY A 53 13.05 3.81 -0.79
N GLY A 54 13.25 2.77 0.02
CA GLY A 54 14.23 2.78 1.11
C GLY A 54 15.60 2.16 0.75
N HIS A 55 15.74 1.56 -0.43
CA HIS A 55 16.92 0.78 -0.82
C HIS A 55 17.61 1.30 -2.09
N ASP A 56 17.57 2.60 -2.36
CA ASP A 56 18.19 3.18 -3.57
C ASP A 56 19.67 2.85 -3.71
N ALA A 57 20.42 2.83 -2.60
CA ALA A 57 21.84 2.49 -2.59
C ALA A 57 22.08 1.03 -2.97
N GLN A 58 21.25 0.11 -2.54
CA GLN A 58 21.30 -1.30 -2.88
C GLN A 58 20.99 -1.52 -4.36
N TRP A 59 19.92 -0.87 -4.87
CA TRP A 59 19.59 -0.91 -6.30
C TRP A 59 20.74 -0.39 -7.17
N ALA A 60 21.34 0.73 -6.79
CA ALA A 60 22.51 1.28 -7.48
C ALA A 60 23.71 0.33 -7.44
N SER A 61 23.92 -0.38 -6.33
CA SER A 61 25.08 -1.30 -6.16
C SER A 61 25.07 -2.48 -7.14
N ILE A 62 23.89 -2.90 -7.60
CA ILE A 62 23.74 -3.95 -8.63
C ILE A 62 23.61 -3.40 -10.05
N GLY A 63 23.74 -2.07 -10.23
CA GLY A 63 23.63 -1.41 -11.53
C GLY A 63 22.19 -1.27 -12.04
N ALA A 64 21.18 -1.47 -11.19
CA ALA A 64 19.79 -1.27 -11.58
C ALA A 64 19.48 0.22 -11.77
N ASN A 65 18.85 0.55 -12.89
CA ASN A 65 18.30 1.87 -13.14
C ASN A 65 16.94 1.98 -12.42
N HIS A 66 17.00 2.17 -11.11
CA HIS A 66 15.82 2.12 -10.23
C HIS A 66 15.18 3.49 -10.04
N VAL A 67 13.86 3.50 -9.90
CA VAL A 67 13.06 4.63 -9.45
C VAL A 67 11.94 4.13 -8.54
N TRP A 68 11.78 4.80 -7.42
CA TRP A 68 10.66 4.57 -6.54
C TRP A 68 9.39 5.26 -7.03
N PHE A 69 8.31 4.50 -7.13
CA PHE A 69 6.97 5.04 -7.27
C PHE A 69 6.09 4.54 -6.13
N PRO A 70 5.45 5.45 -5.37
CA PRO A 70 4.53 5.03 -4.33
C PRO A 70 3.31 4.32 -4.93
N PRO A 71 2.69 3.40 -4.17
CA PRO A 71 1.44 2.76 -4.57
C PRO A 71 0.35 3.77 -4.90
N ALA A 72 -0.61 3.35 -5.70
CA ALA A 72 -1.74 4.16 -6.13
C ALA A 72 -3.03 3.33 -6.14
N VAL A 73 -4.15 3.98 -6.38
CA VAL A 73 -5.43 3.34 -6.62
C VAL A 73 -5.88 3.57 -8.07
N SER A 74 -6.60 2.62 -8.65
CA SER A 74 -7.27 2.82 -9.95
C SER A 74 -8.39 3.86 -9.79
N ALA A 75 -8.36 4.95 -10.57
CA ALA A 75 -9.37 6.00 -10.45
C ALA A 75 -10.81 5.48 -10.67
N PRO A 76 -11.09 4.56 -11.62
CA PRO A 76 -12.39 3.91 -11.75
C PRO A 76 -12.83 3.10 -10.52
N GLU A 77 -11.89 2.63 -9.69
CA GLU A 77 -12.19 1.89 -8.46
C GLU A 77 -12.25 2.79 -7.22
N ALA A 78 -11.71 4.00 -7.30
CA ALA A 78 -11.71 4.98 -6.22
C ALA A 78 -13.07 5.70 -6.10
N VAL A 79 -14.12 4.92 -5.98
CA VAL A 79 -15.51 5.37 -5.88
C VAL A 79 -16.04 5.05 -4.49
N GLU A 80 -16.76 6.01 -3.91
CA GLU A 80 -17.48 5.76 -2.65
C GLU A 80 -18.62 4.77 -2.87
N GLY A 81 -18.66 3.77 -1.98
CA GLY A 81 -19.74 2.79 -1.97
C GLY A 81 -20.96 3.26 -1.18
N PHE A 82 -21.93 2.35 -1.06
CA PHE A 82 -23.13 2.56 -0.24
C PHE A 82 -23.00 1.80 1.08
N PRO A 83 -23.39 2.43 2.23
CA PRO A 83 -23.39 1.72 3.49
C PRO A 83 -24.35 0.52 3.47
N LEU A 84 -23.85 -0.65 3.85
CA LEU A 84 -24.63 -1.90 3.92
C LEU A 84 -24.50 -2.50 5.32
N ASP A 85 -25.61 -2.94 5.90
CA ASP A 85 -25.67 -3.53 7.25
C ASP A 85 -24.71 -4.73 7.40
N ARG A 86 -24.56 -5.55 6.37
CA ARG A 86 -23.64 -6.71 6.38
C ARG A 86 -22.19 -6.34 6.68
N TYR A 87 -21.77 -5.13 6.31
CA TYR A 87 -20.41 -4.61 6.52
C TYR A 87 -20.34 -3.63 7.70
N HIS A 88 -21.46 -3.27 8.30
CA HIS A 88 -21.48 -2.28 9.37
C HIS A 88 -20.58 -2.71 10.53
N SER A 89 -19.61 -1.85 10.88
CA SER A 89 -18.74 -2.01 12.03
C SER A 89 -18.18 -0.66 12.48
N PRO A 90 -18.08 -0.39 13.77
CA PRO A 90 -17.36 0.78 14.25
C PRO A 90 -15.89 0.77 13.83
N LEU A 91 -15.25 -0.40 13.88
CA LEU A 91 -13.83 -0.60 13.60
C LEU A 91 -13.63 -1.84 12.70
N ALA A 92 -12.72 -1.78 11.74
CA ALA A 92 -12.34 -2.98 10.98
C ALA A 92 -10.87 -3.00 10.59
N PHE A 93 -10.34 -4.20 10.43
CA PHE A 93 -9.11 -4.50 9.69
C PHE A 93 -9.49 -5.18 8.36
N VAL A 94 -8.95 -4.68 7.25
CA VAL A 94 -9.23 -5.21 5.91
C VAL A 94 -7.93 -5.72 5.28
N GLY A 95 -7.82 -7.01 5.05
CA GLY A 95 -6.63 -7.63 4.46
C GLY A 95 -6.39 -9.04 4.99
N SER A 96 -5.36 -9.72 4.48
CA SER A 96 -4.95 -11.04 4.96
C SER A 96 -4.59 -10.98 6.45
N HIS A 97 -5.20 -11.85 7.24
CA HIS A 97 -4.99 -11.95 8.69
C HIS A 97 -4.77 -13.40 9.20
N ASP A 98 -4.72 -14.37 8.29
CA ASP A 98 -4.59 -15.81 8.63
C ASP A 98 -3.14 -16.32 8.50
N GLY A 99 -2.16 -15.44 8.30
CA GLY A 99 -0.75 -15.77 8.21
C GLY A 99 0.07 -14.60 7.71
N GLY A 100 1.35 -14.59 8.04
CA GLY A 100 2.25 -13.55 7.58
C GLY A 100 2.45 -13.62 6.07
N TYR A 101 2.12 -12.57 5.35
CA TYR A 101 2.46 -12.44 3.94
C TYR A 101 3.98 -12.47 3.75
N HIS A 102 4.71 -11.89 4.71
CA HIS A 102 6.14 -12.02 4.88
C HIS A 102 6.43 -12.54 6.28
N ALA A 103 6.98 -13.74 6.39
CA ALA A 103 7.27 -14.39 7.66
C ALA A 103 8.28 -13.62 8.53
N GLU A 104 9.08 -12.76 7.90
CA GLU A 104 10.08 -11.91 8.53
C GLU A 104 9.46 -10.72 9.30
N HIS A 105 8.19 -10.39 9.01
CA HIS A 105 7.54 -9.22 9.58
C HIS A 105 6.36 -9.60 10.44
N GLN A 106 6.56 -9.49 11.75
CA GLN A 106 5.56 -9.88 12.76
C GLN A 106 4.56 -8.78 13.11
N HIS A 107 4.78 -7.53 12.69
CA HIS A 107 3.96 -6.38 13.08
C HIS A 107 2.46 -6.60 12.82
N ARG A 108 2.09 -7.14 11.64
CA ARG A 108 0.69 -7.44 11.35
C ARG A 108 0.09 -8.46 12.32
N HIS A 109 0.84 -9.48 12.68
CA HIS A 109 0.42 -10.50 13.62
C HIS A 109 0.16 -9.91 15.02
N GLU A 110 1.07 -9.06 15.46
CA GLU A 110 0.96 -8.34 16.73
C GLU A 110 -0.24 -7.40 16.73
N LEU A 111 -0.41 -6.59 15.67
CA LEU A 111 -1.53 -5.69 15.49
C LEU A 111 -2.88 -6.42 15.53
N ILE A 112 -3.02 -7.51 14.78
CA ILE A 112 -4.25 -8.31 14.75
C ILE A 112 -4.51 -8.94 16.12
N GLY A 113 -3.48 -9.49 16.79
CA GLY A 113 -3.59 -10.02 18.13
C GLY A 113 -4.04 -8.99 19.15
N TRP A 114 -3.46 -7.78 19.06
CA TRP A 114 -3.81 -6.67 19.92
C TRP A 114 -5.25 -6.18 19.68
N LEU A 115 -5.68 -6.02 18.44
CA LEU A 115 -7.06 -5.65 18.08
C LEU A 115 -8.07 -6.69 18.56
N ARG A 116 -7.79 -7.99 18.39
CA ARG A 116 -8.64 -9.08 18.88
C ARG A 116 -8.77 -9.08 20.40
N THR A 117 -7.75 -8.64 21.12
CA THR A 117 -7.75 -8.58 22.58
C THR A 117 -8.50 -7.38 23.10
N ASN A 118 -8.22 -6.18 22.55
CA ASN A 118 -8.68 -4.92 23.12
C ASN A 118 -10.00 -4.42 22.50
N PHE A 119 -10.29 -4.80 21.24
CA PHE A 119 -11.48 -4.37 20.50
C PHE A 119 -12.34 -5.54 19.99
N ARG A 120 -12.36 -6.65 20.73
CA ARG A 120 -13.00 -7.91 20.36
C ARG A 120 -14.44 -7.77 19.86
N ASN A 121 -15.24 -6.90 20.49
CA ASN A 121 -16.65 -6.74 20.18
C ASN A 121 -16.92 -5.54 19.24
N THR A 122 -15.90 -4.82 18.87
CA THR A 122 -15.99 -3.56 18.10
C THR A 122 -15.29 -3.69 16.76
N CYS A 123 -14.21 -4.49 16.67
CA CYS A 123 -13.43 -4.68 15.47
C CYS A 123 -13.84 -5.93 14.69
N ARG A 124 -14.20 -5.75 13.41
CA ARG A 124 -14.37 -6.85 12.46
C ARG A 124 -13.13 -7.01 11.58
N PHE A 125 -12.91 -8.23 11.12
CA PHE A 125 -11.79 -8.59 10.24
C PHE A 125 -12.33 -9.08 8.91
N PHE A 126 -11.87 -8.46 7.82
CA PHE A 126 -12.29 -8.83 6.47
C PHE A 126 -11.08 -9.29 5.62
N PRO A 127 -11.22 -10.39 4.84
CA PRO A 127 -12.42 -11.25 4.76
C PRO A 127 -12.71 -11.96 6.09
N GLU A 128 -13.97 -12.28 6.32
CA GLU A 128 -14.33 -13.14 7.46
C GLU A 128 -13.79 -14.57 7.22
N PRO A 129 -13.57 -15.36 8.29
CA PRO A 129 -13.02 -16.71 8.14
C PRO A 129 -13.84 -17.56 7.16
N GLY A 130 -13.17 -18.10 6.15
CA GLY A 130 -13.80 -18.92 5.12
C GLY A 130 -14.41 -18.14 3.94
N GLU A 131 -14.45 -16.79 4.03
CA GLU A 131 -14.94 -15.95 2.95
C GLU A 131 -13.81 -15.52 2.00
N PRO A 132 -14.12 -15.29 0.72
CA PRO A 132 -13.15 -14.76 -0.22
C PRO A 132 -12.78 -13.32 0.10
N ALA A 133 -11.65 -12.84 -0.41
CA ALA A 133 -11.24 -11.44 -0.30
C ALA A 133 -12.32 -10.50 -0.86
N VAL A 134 -12.70 -9.50 -0.08
CA VAL A 134 -13.66 -8.48 -0.51
C VAL A 134 -13.02 -7.62 -1.59
N ARG A 135 -13.70 -7.46 -2.73
CA ARG A 135 -13.17 -6.75 -3.91
C ARG A 135 -14.28 -5.99 -4.65
N GLY A 136 -13.87 -5.11 -5.59
CA GLY A 136 -14.79 -4.37 -6.46
C GLY A 136 -15.81 -3.55 -5.68
N GLN A 137 -17.07 -3.59 -6.09
CA GLN A 137 -18.16 -2.85 -5.45
C GLN A 137 -18.33 -3.20 -3.97
N ASP A 138 -18.18 -4.48 -3.61
CA ASP A 138 -18.27 -4.94 -2.22
C ASP A 138 -17.20 -4.29 -1.32
N LEU A 139 -16.01 -4.02 -1.84
CA LEU A 139 -14.96 -3.32 -1.10
C LEU A 139 -15.29 -1.83 -0.92
N GLN A 140 -15.88 -1.20 -1.92
CA GLN A 140 -16.36 0.19 -1.83
C GLN A 140 -17.45 0.29 -0.76
N ASP A 141 -18.43 -0.60 -0.79
CA ASP A 141 -19.55 -0.65 0.17
C ASP A 141 -19.06 -0.95 1.59
N LEU A 142 -18.03 -1.82 1.73
CA LEU A 142 -17.39 -2.08 3.01
C LEU A 142 -16.76 -0.82 3.58
N TYR A 143 -15.95 -0.10 2.81
CA TYR A 143 -15.33 1.15 3.29
C TYR A 143 -16.36 2.24 3.62
N ALA A 144 -17.48 2.28 2.90
CA ALA A 144 -18.58 3.18 3.23
C ALA A 144 -19.31 2.81 4.54
N SER A 145 -19.32 1.51 4.89
CA SER A 145 -20.04 0.95 6.04
C SER A 145 -19.26 0.99 7.35
N VAL A 146 -17.92 1.06 7.29
CA VAL A 146 -17.05 0.99 8.47
C VAL A 146 -16.71 2.38 8.99
N GLY A 147 -16.77 2.53 10.31
CA GLY A 147 -16.44 3.80 10.97
C GLY A 147 -14.96 4.16 10.86
N VAL A 148 -14.08 3.24 11.22
CA VAL A 148 -12.61 3.38 11.25
C VAL A 148 -11.97 2.14 10.68
N ILE A 149 -11.06 2.29 9.72
CA ILE A 149 -10.23 1.23 9.16
C ILE A 149 -8.84 1.30 9.79
N ILE A 150 -8.35 0.17 10.28
CA ILE A 150 -6.96 0.03 10.72
C ILE A 150 -6.14 -0.53 9.57
N GLY A 151 -5.16 0.25 9.14
CA GLY A 151 -4.17 -0.15 8.16
C GLY A 151 -2.95 -0.81 8.77
N ASP A 152 -2.09 -1.33 7.90
CA ASP A 152 -0.83 -1.96 8.26
C ASP A 152 0.21 -1.74 7.15
N SER A 153 1.48 -1.73 7.54
CA SER A 153 2.63 -1.82 6.63
C SER A 153 3.53 -2.96 7.09
N CYS A 154 4.00 -3.78 6.17
CA CYS A 154 4.88 -4.91 6.50
C CYS A 154 6.13 -4.50 7.27
N PHE A 155 6.64 -3.30 7.01
CA PHE A 155 7.86 -2.76 7.61
C PHE A 155 7.60 -1.70 8.69
N ALA A 156 6.39 -1.64 9.24
CA ALA A 156 6.09 -0.71 10.32
C ALA A 156 7.07 -0.92 11.51
N GLY A 157 7.65 0.19 11.99
CA GLY A 157 8.61 0.16 13.08
C GLY A 157 10.04 -0.25 12.71
N SER A 158 10.33 -0.69 11.49
CA SER A 158 11.69 -1.07 11.05
C SER A 158 12.61 0.11 10.75
N GLY A 159 12.06 1.32 10.59
CA GLY A 159 12.80 2.50 10.14
C GLY A 159 13.03 2.57 8.63
N LEU A 160 12.57 1.58 7.84
CA LEU A 160 12.64 1.62 6.39
C LEU A 160 11.78 2.75 5.85
N ALA A 161 12.40 3.66 5.10
CA ALA A 161 11.71 4.81 4.53
C ALA A 161 11.00 4.48 3.22
N ASN A 162 9.94 5.24 2.93
CA ASN A 162 9.26 5.21 1.64
C ASN A 162 8.75 3.82 1.20
N TYR A 163 8.31 3.01 2.17
CA TYR A 163 7.63 1.76 1.89
C TYR A 163 6.32 1.68 2.69
N TRP A 164 5.22 2.04 2.06
CA TRP A 164 3.88 1.90 2.64
C TRP A 164 2.97 1.05 1.76
N SER A 165 1.90 0.56 2.36
CA SER A 165 0.94 -0.31 1.70
C SER A 165 0.06 0.45 0.69
N ASP A 166 -0.31 -0.21 -0.40
CA ASP A 166 -1.38 0.16 -1.33
C ASP A 166 -2.72 0.41 -0.62
N ARG A 167 -2.89 -0.15 0.57
CA ARG A 167 -4.07 0.06 1.43
C ARG A 167 -4.34 1.53 1.73
N ILE A 168 -3.30 2.39 1.77
CA ILE A 168 -3.50 3.83 1.98
C ILE A 168 -4.32 4.42 0.82
N PRO A 169 -3.83 4.44 -0.44
CA PRO A 169 -4.59 5.03 -1.52
C PRO A 169 -5.89 4.27 -1.80
N GLU A 170 -5.94 2.96 -1.57
CA GLU A 170 -7.16 2.17 -1.74
C GLU A 170 -8.26 2.56 -0.75
N THR A 171 -7.92 2.68 0.54
CA THR A 171 -8.89 3.04 1.59
C THR A 171 -9.36 4.47 1.42
N LEU A 172 -8.42 5.41 1.30
CA LEU A 172 -8.75 6.83 1.20
C LEU A 172 -9.49 7.15 -0.11
N GLY A 173 -9.06 6.60 -1.24
CA GLY A 173 -9.70 6.80 -2.54
C GLY A 173 -11.16 6.35 -2.57
N ARG A 174 -11.51 5.33 -1.79
CA ARG A 174 -12.90 4.86 -1.62
C ARG A 174 -13.65 5.56 -0.46
N GLY A 175 -13.07 6.62 0.10
CA GLY A 175 -13.69 7.41 1.16
C GLY A 175 -13.68 6.73 2.53
N GLY A 176 -12.78 5.79 2.79
CA GLY A 176 -12.57 5.18 4.11
C GLY A 176 -11.81 6.13 5.06
N TYR A 177 -12.09 6.03 6.36
CA TYR A 177 -11.28 6.67 7.39
C TYR A 177 -10.18 5.71 7.82
N LEU A 178 -8.91 6.10 7.70
CA LEU A 178 -7.76 5.23 7.91
C LEU A 178 -6.91 5.69 9.09
N ILE A 179 -6.61 4.75 9.99
CA ILE A 179 -5.50 4.84 10.95
C ILE A 179 -4.41 3.90 10.44
N HIS A 180 -3.20 4.41 10.20
CA HIS A 180 -2.10 3.65 9.60
C HIS A 180 -0.81 3.81 10.42
N PRO A 181 0.03 2.79 10.55
CA PRO A 181 1.32 2.97 11.19
C PRO A 181 2.19 3.95 10.40
N HIS A 182 2.89 4.81 11.15
CA HIS A 182 3.86 5.73 10.58
C HIS A 182 4.98 4.96 9.87
N VAL A 183 5.33 5.42 8.67
CA VAL A 183 6.48 4.96 7.88
C VAL A 183 7.30 6.20 7.53
N PRO A 184 8.62 6.22 7.77
CA PRO A 184 9.45 7.37 7.44
C PRO A 184 9.29 7.81 5.99
N GLY A 185 9.11 9.10 5.74
CA GLY A 185 8.87 9.68 4.41
C GLY A 185 7.41 9.79 4.00
N ILE A 186 6.47 9.19 4.75
CA ILE A 186 5.04 9.31 4.46
C ILE A 186 4.54 10.75 4.54
N GLU A 187 5.19 11.58 5.34
CA GLU A 187 4.84 12.99 5.57
C GLU A 187 5.01 13.87 4.33
N ALA A 188 5.81 13.43 3.36
CA ALA A 188 5.95 14.10 2.08
C ALA A 188 4.71 13.89 1.17
N HIS A 189 3.86 12.93 1.52
CA HIS A 189 2.73 12.49 0.70
C HIS A 189 1.38 12.63 1.39
N PHE A 190 1.34 12.48 2.71
CA PHE A 190 0.11 12.53 3.50
C PHE A 190 0.31 13.33 4.78
N GLU A 191 -0.63 14.19 5.10
CA GLU A 191 -0.64 14.97 6.32
C GLU A 191 -1.46 14.24 7.40
N ASP A 192 -0.79 13.95 8.53
CA ASP A 192 -1.43 13.36 9.71
C ASP A 192 -2.52 14.27 10.28
N GLY A 193 -3.63 13.68 10.67
CA GLY A 193 -4.79 14.40 11.18
C GLY A 193 -5.64 15.11 10.14
N THR A 194 -5.16 15.19 8.89
CA THR A 194 -5.85 15.82 7.76
C THR A 194 -6.32 14.81 6.72
N HIS A 195 -5.41 13.95 6.22
CA HIS A 195 -5.74 12.96 5.19
C HIS A 195 -6.00 11.57 5.78
N LEU A 196 -5.30 11.22 6.82
CA LEU A 196 -5.41 9.98 7.60
C LEU A 196 -4.92 10.25 9.03
N GLN A 197 -4.93 9.21 9.87
CA GLN A 197 -4.31 9.27 11.19
C GLN A 197 -3.08 8.35 11.21
N LEU A 198 -1.98 8.83 11.79
CA LEU A 198 -0.75 8.06 11.93
C LEU A 198 -0.47 7.72 13.39
N TRP A 199 0.08 6.54 13.63
CA TRP A 199 0.56 6.12 14.94
C TRP A 199 1.92 5.44 14.83
N HIS A 200 2.74 5.49 15.86
CA HIS A 200 4.05 4.83 15.85
C HIS A 200 3.91 3.36 16.24
N ALA A 201 4.37 2.47 15.35
CA ALA A 201 4.31 1.03 15.58
C ALA A 201 4.96 0.65 16.92
N GLY A 202 4.26 -0.17 17.71
CA GLY A 202 4.65 -0.56 19.07
C GLY A 202 4.06 0.32 20.17
N ASP A 203 3.57 1.53 19.87
CA ASP A 203 2.84 2.35 20.84
C ASP A 203 1.35 1.99 20.85
N TRP A 204 1.06 0.85 21.44
CA TRP A 204 -0.31 0.31 21.52
C TRP A 204 -1.26 1.19 22.32
N GLY A 205 -0.73 1.96 23.32
CA GLY A 205 -1.51 2.92 24.09
C GLY A 205 -2.02 4.04 23.22
N ALA A 206 -1.10 4.69 22.49
CA ALA A 206 -1.47 5.76 21.55
C ALA A 206 -2.43 5.27 20.44
N LEU A 207 -2.27 4.04 19.93
CA LEU A 207 -3.22 3.47 18.99
C LEU A 207 -4.62 3.32 19.61
N GLY A 208 -4.71 2.86 20.87
CA GLY A 208 -5.97 2.73 21.60
C GLY A 208 -6.69 4.07 21.75
N ASP A 209 -5.98 5.07 22.25
CA ASP A 209 -6.51 6.44 22.43
C ASP A 209 -6.98 7.03 21.09
N LEU A 210 -6.20 6.85 20.02
CA LEU A 210 -6.52 7.34 18.70
C LEU A 210 -7.77 6.66 18.10
N ILE A 211 -7.94 5.36 18.32
CA ILE A 211 -9.17 4.64 17.93
C ILE A 211 -10.37 5.18 18.69
N GLU A 212 -10.29 5.33 20.01
CA GLU A 212 -11.40 5.83 20.83
C GLU A 212 -11.78 7.26 20.46
N GLU A 213 -10.81 8.16 20.30
CA GLU A 213 -11.03 9.52 19.82
C GLU A 213 -11.71 9.55 18.45
N SER A 214 -11.20 8.71 17.53
CA SER A 214 -11.75 8.60 16.17
C SER A 214 -13.18 8.10 16.19
N LEU A 215 -13.52 7.13 17.02
CA LEU A 215 -14.89 6.61 17.14
C LEU A 215 -15.86 7.64 17.78
N ALA A 216 -15.35 8.49 18.68
CA ALA A 216 -16.17 9.49 19.37
C ALA A 216 -16.66 10.63 18.46
N SER A 217 -15.90 10.99 17.40
CA SER A 217 -16.22 12.16 16.56
C SER A 217 -16.55 11.81 15.12
N SER A 218 -17.84 11.65 14.81
CA SER A 218 -18.30 11.43 13.42
C SER A 218 -18.04 12.63 12.50
N ALA A 219 -18.01 13.85 13.04
CA ALA A 219 -17.72 15.06 12.27
C ALA A 219 -16.26 15.07 11.82
N LYS A 220 -15.31 14.87 12.74
CA LYS A 220 -13.88 14.78 12.42
C LYS A 220 -13.58 13.65 11.41
N ARG A 221 -14.22 12.48 11.58
CA ARG A 221 -14.07 11.39 10.60
C ARG A 221 -14.54 11.80 9.20
N ARG A 222 -15.66 12.51 9.06
CA ARG A 222 -16.13 12.97 7.73
C ARG A 222 -15.16 13.95 7.09
N GLU A 223 -14.60 14.88 7.86
CA GLU A 223 -13.62 15.85 7.35
C GLU A 223 -12.37 15.15 6.81
N ILE A 224 -11.77 14.25 7.61
CA ILE A 224 -10.56 13.50 7.23
C ILE A 224 -10.84 12.57 6.03
N ARG A 225 -11.99 11.89 6.00
CA ARG A 225 -12.40 11.05 4.86
C ARG A 225 -12.48 11.85 3.56
N SER A 226 -13.12 13.03 3.59
CA SER A 226 -13.25 13.91 2.43
C SER A 226 -11.89 14.41 1.97
N ALA A 227 -11.08 14.96 2.88
CA ALA A 227 -9.76 15.49 2.56
C ALA A 227 -8.82 14.39 2.05
N GLY A 228 -8.78 13.22 2.70
CA GLY A 228 -7.98 12.08 2.29
C GLY A 228 -8.36 11.57 0.89
N ARG A 229 -9.66 11.48 0.60
CA ARG A 229 -10.16 11.08 -0.72
C ARG A 229 -9.78 12.09 -1.81
N GLU A 230 -10.04 13.37 -1.58
CA GLU A 230 -9.68 14.45 -2.51
C GLU A 230 -8.18 14.43 -2.82
N HIS A 231 -7.36 14.28 -1.78
CA HIS A 231 -5.92 14.20 -1.91
C HIS A 231 -5.46 13.00 -2.75
N VAL A 232 -6.01 11.80 -2.49
CA VAL A 232 -5.67 10.60 -3.26
C VAL A 232 -6.09 10.72 -4.71
N LEU A 233 -7.28 11.21 -5.00
CA LEU A 233 -7.75 11.40 -6.39
C LEU A 233 -6.90 12.42 -7.16
N ALA A 234 -6.37 13.43 -6.46
CA ALA A 234 -5.52 14.45 -7.07
C ALA A 234 -4.06 14.01 -7.26
N ASN A 235 -3.54 13.06 -6.44
CA ASN A 235 -2.10 12.81 -6.36
C ASN A 235 -1.69 11.33 -6.43
N HIS A 236 -2.60 10.38 -6.16
CA HIS A 236 -2.24 8.97 -5.93
C HIS A 236 -3.13 7.99 -6.71
N THR A 237 -3.43 8.31 -7.98
CA THR A 237 -4.06 7.36 -8.90
C THR A 237 -3.04 6.74 -9.86
N TYR A 238 -3.34 5.56 -10.40
CA TYR A 238 -2.46 4.93 -11.41
C TYR A 238 -2.38 5.76 -12.70
N GLU A 239 -3.41 6.53 -13.05
CA GLU A 239 -3.36 7.46 -14.18
C GLU A 239 -2.29 8.52 -14.00
N ILE A 240 -2.17 9.06 -12.77
CA ILE A 240 -1.12 10.03 -12.41
C ILE A 240 0.25 9.33 -12.45
N ARG A 241 0.37 8.11 -11.91
CA ARG A 241 1.63 7.35 -11.97
C ARG A 241 2.06 7.05 -13.40
N MET A 242 1.13 6.68 -14.27
CA MET A 242 1.44 6.44 -15.69
C MET A 242 1.88 7.71 -16.41
N LYS A 243 1.26 8.86 -16.10
CA LYS A 243 1.72 10.15 -16.62
C LYS A 243 3.15 10.46 -16.16
N GLN A 244 3.43 10.34 -14.87
CA GLN A 244 4.77 10.52 -14.31
C GLN A 244 5.79 9.55 -14.94
N LEU A 245 5.39 8.30 -15.18
CA LEU A 245 6.22 7.32 -15.88
C LEU A 245 6.54 7.77 -17.31
N MET A 246 5.56 8.22 -18.08
CA MET A 246 5.79 8.67 -19.46
C MET A 246 6.72 9.87 -19.51
N GLU A 247 6.55 10.83 -18.60
CA GLU A 247 7.45 12.00 -18.47
C GLU A 247 8.88 11.53 -18.15
N LEU A 248 9.05 10.64 -17.18
CA LEU A 248 10.35 10.06 -16.80
C LEU A 248 11.03 9.30 -17.95
N LEU A 249 10.27 8.51 -18.71
CA LEU A 249 10.80 7.77 -19.87
C LEU A 249 11.28 8.71 -20.97
N ALA A 250 10.56 9.81 -21.22
CA ALA A 250 10.96 10.83 -22.17
C ALA A 250 12.23 11.57 -21.71
N GLU A 251 12.30 12.00 -20.43
CA GLU A 251 13.47 12.63 -19.83
C GLU A 251 14.73 11.76 -19.91
N ARG A 252 14.58 10.45 -19.77
CA ARG A 252 15.68 9.47 -19.86
C ARG A 252 15.98 9.04 -21.30
N GLY A 253 15.26 9.55 -22.30
CA GLY A 253 15.45 9.20 -23.70
C GLY A 253 15.07 7.76 -24.05
N LEU A 254 14.27 7.10 -23.22
CA LEU A 254 13.79 5.74 -23.44
C LEU A 254 12.61 5.70 -24.41
N ILE A 255 11.89 6.80 -24.54
CA ILE A 255 10.84 7.03 -25.56
C ILE A 255 11.04 8.37 -26.25
N ARG A 256 10.36 8.56 -27.41
CA ARG A 256 10.38 9.82 -28.19
C ARG A 256 9.07 10.57 -28.05
#